data_f2471962a1510165a7bd88285a181109
#
_entry.id   f2471962a1510165a7bd88285a181109
#
_cell.length_a   1.000
_cell.length_b   1.000
_cell.length_c   1.000
_cell.angle_alpha   90.00
_cell.angle_beta   90.00
_cell.angle_gamma   90.00
#
_symmetry.space_group_name_H-M   'P 1'
#
loop_
_entity.id
_entity.type
_entity.pdbx_description
1 polymer ?
#
loop_
_entity_poly.entity_id
_entity_poly.type
_entity_poly.pdbx_seq_one_letter_code
_entity_poly.pdbx_strand_id
1 'polypeptide(L)'
;MNKLSEVTGLDKDNRLVAIRYANSVKKEDRTDRMEDYLEVIYELVQEKGYATTVDISSYLNVSSPSVTKMMQKLDETGYLKYEKYRGIKLTNEGTRIARNIRNRHGLLAEFFMIIGVDEETANNDAEGIEHHLHPETMKKLEEFINELKKHN
;
A
#
# COMPACT_ATOMS: atom_id res chain seq x y z
N MET A 1 -35.21 4.44 10.79
CA MET A 1 -34.55 3.14 11.07
C MET A 1 -33.07 3.26 10.83
N ASN A 2 -32.31 3.00 11.84
CA ASN A 2 -30.87 3.26 11.84
C ASN A 2 -30.15 2.12 11.09
N LYS A 3 -29.60 2.37 9.90
CA LYS A 3 -28.81 1.40 9.11
C LYS A 3 -27.63 0.75 9.90
N LEU A 4 -27.27 1.34 11.03
CA LEU A 4 -26.23 0.82 11.91
C LEU A 4 -26.64 -0.43 12.71
N SER A 5 -27.94 -0.64 12.92
CA SER A 5 -28.41 -1.84 13.64
C SER A 5 -28.43 -3.11 12.77
N GLU A 6 -28.40 -2.96 11.44
CA GLU A 6 -28.32 -4.11 10.52
C GLU A 6 -26.89 -4.59 10.24
N VAL A 7 -25.89 -3.78 10.58
CA VAL A 7 -24.46 -4.09 10.34
C VAL A 7 -23.85 -4.97 11.44
N THR A 8 -24.49 -5.08 12.59
CA THR A 8 -23.97 -5.83 13.75
C THR A 8 -24.28 -7.34 13.73
N GLY A 9 -25.03 -7.81 12.74
CA GLY A 9 -25.31 -9.22 12.52
C GLY A 9 -24.24 -9.95 11.69
N LEU A 10 -22.96 -9.74 11.98
CA LEU A 10 -21.88 -10.53 11.38
C LEU A 10 -22.06 -11.98 11.79
N ASP A 11 -22.51 -12.79 10.84
CA ASP A 11 -22.67 -14.22 11.00
C ASP A 11 -21.34 -14.87 11.46
N LYS A 12 -21.41 -15.75 12.45
CA LYS A 12 -20.24 -16.49 12.97
C LYS A 12 -19.51 -17.25 11.86
N ASP A 13 -20.24 -17.76 10.88
CA ASP A 13 -19.67 -18.49 9.74
C ASP A 13 -18.81 -17.56 8.86
N ASN A 14 -19.25 -16.34 8.61
CA ASN A 14 -18.49 -15.34 7.88
C ASN A 14 -17.20 -14.91 8.59
N ARG A 15 -17.21 -14.92 9.91
CA ARG A 15 -16.01 -14.60 10.71
C ARG A 15 -14.93 -15.67 10.58
N LEU A 16 -15.29 -16.96 10.62
CA LEU A 16 -14.35 -18.06 10.41
C LEU A 16 -13.78 -18.07 8.99
N VAL A 17 -14.62 -17.79 8.00
CA VAL A 17 -14.19 -17.63 6.59
C VAL A 17 -13.19 -16.50 6.47
N ALA A 18 -13.42 -15.34 7.10
CA ALA A 18 -12.51 -14.20 7.10
C ALA A 18 -11.16 -14.55 7.77
N ILE A 19 -11.17 -15.28 8.89
CA ILE A 19 -9.93 -15.73 9.55
C ILE A 19 -9.13 -16.66 8.63
N ARG A 20 -9.79 -17.59 7.94
CA ARG A 20 -9.15 -18.49 6.98
C ARG A 20 -8.55 -17.73 5.81
N TYR A 21 -9.30 -16.77 5.27
CA TYR A 21 -8.83 -15.88 4.20
C TYR A 21 -7.59 -15.08 4.62
N ALA A 22 -7.61 -14.41 5.77
CA ALA A 22 -6.49 -13.66 6.30
C ALA A 22 -5.23 -14.52 6.47
N ASN A 23 -5.38 -15.78 6.91
CA ASN A 23 -4.26 -16.72 7.03
C ASN A 23 -3.74 -17.21 5.68
N SER A 24 -4.59 -17.28 4.64
CA SER A 24 -4.14 -17.61 3.27
C SER A 24 -3.35 -16.47 2.64
N VAL A 25 -3.78 -15.23 2.86
CA VAL A 25 -3.12 -14.02 2.36
C VAL A 25 -1.74 -13.80 2.99
N LYS A 26 -1.54 -14.18 4.25
CA LYS A 26 -0.20 -14.15 4.89
C LYS A 26 0.87 -14.98 4.14
N LYS A 27 0.48 -15.91 3.28
CA LYS A 27 1.41 -16.63 2.40
C LYS A 27 1.84 -15.81 1.16
N GLU A 28 1.15 -14.72 0.83
CA GLU A 28 1.46 -13.83 -0.29
C GLU A 28 2.38 -12.65 0.09
N ASP A 29 3.10 -12.77 1.20
CA ASP A 29 4.06 -11.81 1.76
C ASP A 29 5.13 -11.28 0.75
N ARG A 30 5.16 -11.84 -0.46
CA ARG A 30 6.08 -11.46 -1.53
C ARG A 30 5.59 -10.29 -2.37
N THR A 31 4.28 -10.18 -2.58
CA THR A 31 3.69 -9.11 -3.41
C THR A 31 3.71 -7.78 -2.64
N ASP A 32 3.34 -7.81 -1.37
CA ASP A 32 3.36 -6.65 -0.49
C ASP A 32 4.77 -6.04 -0.40
N ARG A 33 5.79 -6.87 -0.26
CA ARG A 33 7.18 -6.43 -0.25
C ARG A 33 7.60 -5.77 -1.56
N MET A 34 7.17 -6.30 -2.71
CA MET A 34 7.46 -5.68 -4.01
C MET A 34 6.80 -4.30 -4.12
N GLU A 35 5.57 -4.17 -3.65
CA GLU A 35 4.84 -2.91 -3.62
C GLU A 35 5.52 -1.88 -2.73
N ASP A 36 5.96 -2.26 -1.51
CA ASP A 36 6.73 -1.40 -0.61
C ASP A 36 8.02 -0.85 -1.26
N TYR A 37 8.76 -1.70 -1.95
CA TYR A 37 9.96 -1.28 -2.68
C TYR A 37 9.65 -0.29 -3.80
N LEU A 38 8.60 -0.55 -4.59
CA LEU A 38 8.19 0.34 -5.67
C LEU A 38 7.72 1.69 -5.13
N GLU A 39 7.00 1.71 -4.03
CA GLU A 39 6.55 2.93 -3.37
C GLU A 39 7.74 3.76 -2.86
N VAL A 40 8.68 3.15 -2.13
CA VAL A 40 9.87 3.83 -1.62
C VAL A 40 10.71 4.39 -2.77
N ILE A 41 10.93 3.62 -3.84
CA ILE A 41 11.65 4.10 -5.03
C ILE A 41 10.93 5.30 -5.64
N TYR A 42 9.61 5.22 -5.79
CA TYR A 42 8.81 6.31 -6.33
C TYR A 42 8.94 7.58 -5.51
N GLU A 43 8.77 7.50 -4.20
CA GLU A 43 8.89 8.64 -3.28
C GLU A 43 10.29 9.25 -3.32
N LEU A 44 11.35 8.44 -3.31
CA LEU A 44 12.73 8.92 -3.42
C LEU A 44 12.99 9.65 -4.74
N VAL A 45 12.47 9.16 -5.84
CA VAL A 45 12.60 9.81 -7.15
C VAL A 45 11.82 11.13 -7.19
N GLN A 46 10.63 11.20 -6.58
CA GLN A 46 9.87 12.44 -6.48
C GLN A 46 10.57 13.47 -5.60
N GLU A 47 11.16 13.05 -4.49
CA GLU A 47 11.80 13.95 -3.51
C GLU A 47 13.14 14.47 -4.00
N LYS A 48 14.03 13.63 -4.50
CA LYS A 48 15.41 13.99 -4.85
C LYS A 48 15.86 13.64 -6.27
N GLY A 49 14.96 13.11 -7.09
CA GLY A 49 15.22 12.82 -8.51
C GLY A 49 15.86 11.46 -8.79
N TYR A 50 16.27 10.71 -7.77
CA TYR A 50 16.89 9.40 -7.90
C TYR A 50 16.70 8.54 -6.65
N ALA A 51 16.88 7.24 -6.80
CA ALA A 51 16.88 6.29 -5.69
C ALA A 51 18.17 5.45 -5.71
N THR A 52 18.75 5.22 -4.55
CA THR A 52 19.92 4.36 -4.37
C THR A 52 19.57 3.12 -3.55
N THR A 53 20.35 2.06 -3.71
CA THR A 53 20.19 0.85 -2.89
C THR A 53 20.43 1.12 -1.40
N VAL A 54 21.29 2.05 -1.07
CA VAL A 54 21.56 2.49 0.31
C VAL A 54 20.33 3.18 0.91
N ASP A 55 19.70 4.09 0.18
CA ASP A 55 18.47 4.75 0.64
C ASP A 55 17.35 3.75 0.89
N ILE A 56 17.12 2.84 -0.05
CA ILE A 56 16.08 1.81 0.05
C ILE A 56 16.35 0.91 1.27
N SER A 57 17.59 0.47 1.45
CA SER A 57 18.02 -0.32 2.61
C SER A 57 17.69 0.38 3.93
N SER A 58 17.96 1.69 4.00
CA SER A 58 17.70 2.51 5.18
C SER A 58 16.21 2.68 5.46
N TYR A 59 15.40 3.05 4.45
CA TYR A 59 13.97 3.28 4.62
C TYR A 59 13.18 2.01 4.95
N LEU A 60 13.52 0.88 4.33
CA LEU A 60 12.83 -0.39 4.56
C LEU A 60 13.44 -1.22 5.70
N ASN A 61 14.55 -0.76 6.28
CA ASN A 61 15.28 -1.49 7.33
C ASN A 61 15.62 -2.93 6.91
N VAL A 62 16.17 -3.09 5.73
CA VAL A 62 16.58 -4.36 5.13
C VAL A 62 18.04 -4.33 4.72
N SER A 63 18.67 -5.49 4.59
CA SER A 63 20.07 -5.58 4.20
C SER A 63 20.30 -5.18 2.74
N SER A 64 21.48 -4.65 2.41
CA SER A 64 21.85 -4.32 1.03
C SER A 64 21.77 -5.51 0.06
N PRO A 65 22.17 -6.74 0.43
CA PRO A 65 21.95 -7.92 -0.42
C PRO A 65 20.48 -8.19 -0.69
N SER A 66 19.60 -7.97 0.29
CA SER A 66 18.14 -8.12 0.11
C SER A 66 17.59 -7.10 -0.88
N VAL A 67 18.05 -5.85 -0.81
CA VAL A 67 17.69 -4.81 -1.78
C VAL A 67 18.13 -5.20 -3.19
N THR A 68 19.39 -5.59 -3.36
CA THR A 68 19.93 -6.00 -4.67
C THR A 68 19.13 -7.16 -5.29
N LYS A 69 18.81 -8.16 -4.47
CA LYS A 69 17.99 -9.30 -4.91
C LYS A 69 16.58 -8.87 -5.35
N MET A 70 15.97 -7.95 -4.61
CA MET A 70 14.66 -7.42 -4.98
C MET A 70 14.73 -6.55 -6.24
N MET A 71 15.77 -5.73 -6.41
CA MET A 71 15.97 -4.94 -7.64
C MET A 71 16.06 -5.84 -8.87
N GLN A 72 16.81 -6.94 -8.78
CA GLN A 72 16.90 -7.92 -9.86
C GLN A 72 15.53 -8.53 -10.18
N LYS A 73 14.77 -8.90 -9.16
CA LYS A 73 13.44 -9.47 -9.33
C LYS A 73 12.45 -8.48 -9.95
N LEU A 74 12.49 -7.22 -9.53
CA LEU A 74 11.62 -6.17 -10.08
C LEU A 74 12.02 -5.81 -11.53
N ASP A 75 13.29 -5.91 -11.87
CA ASP A 75 13.77 -5.77 -13.25
C ASP A 75 13.27 -6.93 -14.13
N GLU A 76 13.42 -8.17 -13.68
CA GLU A 76 12.92 -9.37 -14.37
C GLU A 76 11.41 -9.33 -14.60
N THR A 77 10.65 -8.77 -13.68
CA THR A 77 9.19 -8.65 -13.79
C THR A 77 8.73 -7.41 -14.57
N GLY A 78 9.66 -6.55 -14.99
CA GLY A 78 9.37 -5.39 -15.83
C GLY A 78 8.83 -4.16 -15.08
N TYR A 79 8.99 -4.10 -13.77
CA TYR A 79 8.53 -2.94 -12.96
C TYR A 79 9.58 -1.85 -12.81
N LEU A 80 10.85 -2.18 -12.98
CA LEU A 80 11.94 -1.22 -13.03
C LEU A 80 13.04 -1.68 -13.99
N LYS A 81 13.97 -0.77 -14.29
CA LYS A 81 15.25 -1.05 -14.92
C LYS A 81 16.36 -0.79 -13.92
N TYR A 82 17.13 -1.83 -13.63
CA TYR A 82 18.27 -1.75 -12.73
C TYR A 82 19.57 -1.92 -13.52
N GLU A 83 20.31 -0.85 -13.64
CA GLU A 83 21.64 -0.88 -14.24
C GLU A 83 22.69 -0.62 -13.16
N LYS A 84 23.55 -1.60 -12.94
CA LYS A 84 24.68 -1.46 -12.03
C LYS A 84 25.49 -0.23 -12.45
N TYR A 85 25.69 0.72 -11.53
CA TYR A 85 26.35 2.03 -11.70
C TYR A 85 25.52 3.12 -12.43
N ARG A 86 24.38 2.82 -13.01
CA ARG A 86 23.50 3.80 -13.65
C ARG A 86 22.25 4.16 -12.84
N GLY A 87 21.96 3.35 -11.83
CA GLY A 87 20.86 3.61 -10.90
C GLY A 87 19.60 2.80 -11.21
N ILE A 88 18.52 3.23 -10.57
CA ILE A 88 17.22 2.57 -10.57
C ILE A 88 16.23 3.49 -11.28
N LYS A 89 15.52 2.96 -12.26
CA LYS A 89 14.48 3.68 -12.99
C LYS A 89 13.20 2.85 -13.03
N LEU A 90 12.09 3.41 -12.55
CA LEU A 90 10.78 2.78 -12.67
C LEU A 90 10.32 2.77 -14.13
N THR A 91 9.71 1.66 -14.54
CA THR A 91 8.94 1.58 -15.78
C THR A 91 7.59 2.28 -15.60
N ASN A 92 6.84 2.48 -16.67
CA ASN A 92 5.47 3.00 -16.60
C ASN A 92 4.59 2.10 -15.70
N GLU A 93 4.74 0.80 -15.81
CA GLU A 93 3.99 -0.16 -15.00
C GLU A 93 4.39 -0.10 -13.52
N GLY A 94 5.67 -0.04 -13.20
CA GLY A 94 6.16 0.14 -11.83
C GLY A 94 5.68 1.46 -11.21
N THR A 95 5.70 2.54 -11.97
CA THR A 95 5.16 3.84 -11.56
C THR A 95 3.65 3.77 -11.28
N ARG A 96 2.90 3.07 -12.13
CA ARG A 96 1.45 2.89 -11.95
C ARG A 96 1.14 2.16 -10.66
N ILE A 97 1.85 1.08 -10.36
CA ILE A 97 1.70 0.31 -9.12
C ILE A 97 2.03 1.19 -7.90
N ALA A 98 3.17 1.87 -7.92
CA ALA A 98 3.58 2.76 -6.81
C ALA A 98 2.56 3.87 -6.54
N ARG A 99 2.05 4.52 -7.58
CA ARG A 99 1.00 5.54 -7.45
C ARG A 99 -0.30 4.96 -6.87
N ASN A 100 -0.67 3.76 -7.30
CA ASN A 100 -1.88 3.10 -6.79
C ASN A 100 -1.78 2.84 -5.29
N ILE A 101 -0.66 2.31 -4.82
CA ILE A 101 -0.42 2.11 -3.38
C ILE A 101 -0.43 3.43 -2.62
N ARG A 102 0.25 4.45 -3.11
CA ARG A 102 0.23 5.79 -2.51
C ARG A 102 -1.18 6.36 -2.39
N ASN A 103 -2.00 6.22 -3.43
CA ASN A 103 -3.38 6.69 -3.41
C ASN A 103 -4.23 5.92 -2.40
N ARG A 104 -4.03 4.61 -2.29
CA ARG A 104 -4.70 3.76 -1.28
C ARG A 104 -4.33 4.19 0.13
N HIS A 105 -3.05 4.41 0.39
CA HIS A 105 -2.56 4.93 1.66
C HIS A 105 -3.25 6.26 2.02
N GLY A 106 -3.20 7.24 1.12
CA GLY A 106 -3.79 8.56 1.33
C GLY A 106 -5.28 8.51 1.63
N LEU A 107 -6.03 7.69 0.89
CA LEU A 107 -7.47 7.51 1.07
C LEU A 107 -7.81 6.90 2.43
N LEU A 108 -7.05 5.88 2.86
CA LEU A 108 -7.23 5.24 4.16
C LEU A 108 -6.88 6.18 5.31
N ALA A 109 -5.74 6.87 5.23
CA ALA A 109 -5.33 7.84 6.24
C ALA A 109 -6.36 8.97 6.37
N GLU A 110 -6.87 9.49 5.25
CA GLU A 110 -7.93 10.50 5.23
C GLU A 110 -9.20 9.99 5.90
N PHE A 111 -9.64 8.77 5.58
CA PHE A 111 -10.82 8.16 6.21
C PHE A 111 -10.65 8.05 7.73
N PHE A 112 -9.50 7.59 8.21
CA PHE A 112 -9.24 7.49 9.64
C PHE A 112 -9.24 8.86 10.33
N MET A 113 -8.66 9.88 9.69
CA MET A 113 -8.71 11.24 10.23
C MET A 113 -10.14 11.80 10.28
N ILE A 114 -10.97 11.51 9.28
CA ILE A 114 -12.39 11.93 9.27
C ILE A 114 -13.16 11.35 10.46
N ILE A 115 -12.88 10.11 10.85
CA ILE A 115 -13.52 9.47 12.00
C ILE A 115 -12.88 9.85 13.35
N GLY A 116 -11.87 10.73 13.35
CA GLY A 116 -11.27 11.30 14.55
C GLY A 116 -9.96 10.68 15.00
N VAL A 117 -9.34 9.82 14.19
CA VAL A 117 -8.00 9.29 14.47
C VAL A 117 -6.96 10.38 14.17
N ASP A 118 -5.95 10.53 15.04
CA ASP A 118 -4.86 11.48 14.81
C ASP A 118 -4.02 11.08 13.58
N GLU A 119 -3.32 12.07 13.00
CA GLU A 119 -2.60 11.89 11.74
C GLU A 119 -1.52 10.80 11.80
N GLU A 120 -0.75 10.73 12.89
CA GLU A 120 0.32 9.74 13.05
C GLU A 120 -0.26 8.32 13.09
N THR A 121 -1.27 8.10 13.92
CA THR A 121 -1.96 6.81 14.04
C THR A 121 -2.65 6.44 12.72
N ALA A 122 -3.32 7.40 12.08
CA ALA A 122 -3.99 7.18 10.80
C ALA A 122 -3.02 6.71 9.70
N ASN A 123 -1.85 7.33 9.60
CA ASN A 123 -0.83 6.92 8.64
C ASN A 123 -0.26 5.54 8.97
N ASN A 124 0.02 5.25 10.24
CA ASN A 124 0.54 3.94 10.66
C ASN A 124 -0.46 2.81 10.38
N ASP A 125 -1.74 3.04 10.67
CA ASP A 125 -2.80 2.06 10.42
C ASP A 125 -3.04 1.86 8.91
N ALA A 126 -3.01 2.94 8.13
CA ALA A 126 -3.12 2.88 6.68
C ALA A 126 -2.00 2.01 6.07
N GLU A 127 -0.75 2.23 6.48
CA GLU A 127 0.40 1.42 6.06
C GLU A 127 0.21 -0.07 6.36
N GLY A 128 -0.38 -0.38 7.49
CA GLY A 128 -0.62 -1.78 7.90
C GLY A 128 -1.65 -2.53 7.08
N ILE A 129 -2.60 -1.83 6.43
CA ILE A 129 -3.76 -2.47 5.79
C ILE A 129 -3.92 -2.17 4.30
N GLU A 130 -3.19 -1.19 3.74
CA GLU A 130 -3.39 -0.73 2.36
C GLU A 130 -3.23 -1.82 1.30
N HIS A 131 -2.35 -2.80 1.54
CA HIS A 131 -2.11 -3.92 0.64
C HIS A 131 -3.21 -4.99 0.67
N HIS A 132 -4.02 -5.02 1.73
CA HIS A 132 -4.94 -6.12 2.03
C HIS A 132 -6.40 -5.83 1.70
N LEU A 133 -6.74 -4.59 1.37
CA LEU A 133 -8.11 -4.20 1.07
C LEU A 133 -8.47 -4.51 -0.39
N HIS A 134 -9.68 -5.04 -0.58
CA HIS A 134 -10.21 -5.27 -1.91
C HIS A 134 -10.45 -3.95 -2.66
N PRO A 135 -10.29 -3.93 -4.00
CA PRO A 135 -10.57 -2.75 -4.82
C PRO A 135 -11.98 -2.19 -4.62
N GLU A 136 -12.98 -3.06 -4.43
CA GLU A 136 -14.36 -2.65 -4.15
C GLU A 136 -14.48 -1.85 -2.86
N THR A 137 -13.80 -2.28 -1.79
CA THR A 137 -13.78 -1.56 -0.51
C THR A 137 -13.15 -0.18 -0.67
N MET A 138 -12.03 -0.10 -1.38
CA MET A 138 -11.36 1.16 -1.66
C MET A 138 -12.24 2.12 -2.45
N LYS A 139 -12.93 1.61 -3.46
CA LYS A 139 -13.89 2.40 -4.25
C LYS A 139 -15.02 2.95 -3.39
N LYS A 140 -15.59 2.14 -2.49
CA LYS A 140 -16.66 2.57 -1.59
C LYS A 140 -16.20 3.61 -0.57
N LEU A 141 -14.98 3.49 -0.07
CA LEU A 141 -14.38 4.52 0.79
C LEU A 141 -14.19 5.84 0.03
N GLU A 142 -13.70 5.80 -1.19
CA GLU A 142 -13.53 6.98 -2.03
C GLU A 142 -14.87 7.67 -2.33
N GLU A 143 -15.90 6.90 -2.73
CA GLU A 143 -17.25 7.42 -2.94
C GLU A 143 -17.79 8.11 -1.68
N PHE A 144 -17.63 7.49 -0.50
CA PHE A 144 -18.08 8.03 0.77
C PHE A 144 -17.36 9.34 1.14
N ILE A 145 -16.04 9.39 1.02
CA ILE A 145 -15.25 10.60 1.31
C ILE A 145 -15.63 11.74 0.36
N ASN A 146 -15.81 11.43 -0.93
CA ASN A 146 -16.22 12.43 -1.92
C ASN A 146 -17.61 12.99 -1.65
N GLU A 147 -18.55 12.17 -1.19
CA GLU A 147 -19.88 12.63 -0.77
C GLU A 147 -19.79 13.57 0.44
N LEU A 148 -19.00 13.23 1.45
CA LEU A 148 -18.78 14.11 2.61
C LEU A 148 -18.21 15.47 2.23
N LYS A 149 -17.24 15.50 1.29
CA LYS A 149 -16.63 16.74 0.80
C LYS A 149 -17.60 17.66 0.02
N LYS A 150 -18.62 17.09 -0.60
CA LYS A 150 -19.65 17.86 -1.31
C LYS A 150 -20.65 18.55 -0.37
N HIS A 151 -20.79 18.04 0.85
CA HIS A 151 -21.75 18.54 1.84
C HIS A 151 -21.14 19.43 2.91
N ASN A 152 -19.83 19.64 2.90
CA ASN A 152 -19.08 20.58 3.72
C ASN A 152 -18.59 21.77 2.89
#